data_6f1b537b9d5e8231218082abdc63872d
#
_entry.id   6f1b537b9d5e8231218082abdc63872d
#
_cell.length_a   1.000
_cell.length_b   1.000
_cell.length_c   1.000
_cell.angle_alpha   90.00
_cell.angle_beta   90.00
_cell.angle_gamma   90.00
#
_symmetry.space_group_name_H-M   'P 1'
#
loop_
_entity.id
_entity.type
_entity.pdbx_description
1 polymer ?
#
loop_
_entity_poly.entity_id
_entity_poly.type
_entity_poly.pdbx_seq_one_letter_code
_entity_poly.pdbx_strand_id
1 'polypeptide(L)'
;PGIYTARQVEVWRQVTDAVHEAGGRIVAQLMHCGRAASRFNKAVDAETVAPSAVQAAGRIFTDAAGMQDFDFPRALSLGEIPGVIGEYATATRSALEAGFDGVELHCTSGYLPMQFMATNSNVRTDVYGGPVPNRVRFTIEVLEAMTAEARGRVGMRI
;
A
#
# COMPACT_ATOMS: atom_id res chain seq x y z
N PRO A 1 -9.28 -7.66 0.34
CA PRO A 1 -10.32 -6.68 0.04
C PRO A 1 -9.66 -5.39 -0.45
N GLY A 2 -10.20 -4.80 -1.52
CA GLY A 2 -9.72 -3.53 -2.05
C GLY A 2 -10.66 -2.38 -1.68
N ILE A 3 -10.25 -1.14 -2.04
CA ILE A 3 -11.05 0.08 -1.86
C ILE A 3 -10.90 1.04 -3.06
N TYR A 4 -10.70 0.48 -4.25
CA TYR A 4 -10.41 1.24 -5.48
C TYR A 4 -11.59 1.28 -6.48
N THR A 5 -12.70 0.59 -6.20
CA THR A 5 -13.92 0.66 -7.02
C THR A 5 -15.08 1.22 -6.22
N ALA A 6 -16.04 1.89 -6.89
CA ALA A 6 -17.26 2.39 -6.26
C ALA A 6 -18.04 1.30 -5.52
N ARG A 7 -18.10 0.07 -6.08
CA ARG A 7 -18.74 -1.07 -5.43
C ARG A 7 -18.04 -1.48 -4.13
N GLN A 8 -16.71 -1.44 -4.09
CA GLN A 8 -15.96 -1.74 -2.86
C GLN A 8 -16.23 -0.67 -1.80
N VAL A 9 -16.26 0.60 -2.17
CA VAL A 9 -16.61 1.71 -1.27
C VAL A 9 -18.01 1.50 -0.68
N GLU A 10 -19.00 1.15 -1.50
CA GLU A 10 -20.36 0.89 -1.05
C GLU A 10 -20.46 -0.30 -0.07
N VAL A 11 -19.73 -1.38 -0.34
CA VAL A 11 -19.69 -2.56 0.55
C VAL A 11 -19.00 -2.22 1.87
N TRP A 12 -17.90 -1.46 1.84
CA TRP A 12 -17.24 -0.99 3.05
C TRP A 12 -18.13 -0.07 3.89
N ARG A 13 -19.00 0.74 3.25
CA ARG A 13 -19.96 1.59 3.98
C ARG A 13 -20.90 0.78 4.88
N GLN A 14 -21.34 -0.40 4.45
CA GLN A 14 -22.14 -1.28 5.30
C GLN A 14 -21.40 -1.71 6.59
N VAL A 15 -20.08 -1.89 6.49
CA VAL A 15 -19.25 -2.25 7.65
C VAL A 15 -19.07 -1.04 8.58
N THR A 16 -18.74 0.12 8.03
CA THR A 16 -18.55 1.34 8.83
C THR A 16 -19.84 1.79 9.50
N ASP A 17 -20.98 1.72 8.81
CA ASP A 17 -22.29 2.03 9.37
C ASP A 17 -22.62 1.11 10.56
N ALA A 18 -22.42 -0.19 10.43
CA ALA A 18 -22.64 -1.15 11.52
C ALA A 18 -21.76 -0.89 12.74
N VAL A 19 -20.50 -0.48 12.54
CA VAL A 19 -19.60 -0.08 13.63
C VAL A 19 -20.08 1.19 14.32
N HIS A 20 -20.52 2.18 13.53
CA HIS A 20 -21.02 3.46 14.05
C HIS A 20 -22.36 3.28 14.79
N GLU A 21 -23.27 2.47 14.28
CA GLU A 21 -24.52 2.12 14.96
C GLU A 21 -24.27 1.46 16.33
N ALA A 22 -23.18 0.69 16.45
CA ALA A 22 -22.72 0.12 17.73
C ALA A 22 -21.96 1.12 18.62
N GLY A 23 -21.84 2.40 18.22
CA GLY A 23 -21.11 3.46 18.94
C GLY A 23 -19.60 3.39 18.82
N GLY A 24 -19.07 2.55 17.90
CA GLY A 24 -17.64 2.36 17.66
C GLY A 24 -17.01 3.38 16.70
N ARG A 25 -15.70 3.26 16.53
CA ARG A 25 -14.90 3.94 15.52
C ARG A 25 -14.10 2.94 14.72
N ILE A 26 -13.84 3.23 13.44
CA ILE A 26 -13.12 2.32 12.54
C ILE A 26 -12.15 3.08 11.64
N VAL A 27 -10.93 2.57 11.51
CA VAL A 27 -9.86 3.12 10.69
C VAL A 27 -9.47 2.12 9.62
N ALA A 28 -9.28 2.56 8.39
CA ALA A 28 -8.80 1.71 7.31
C ALA A 28 -7.26 1.69 7.28
N GLN A 29 -6.65 0.50 7.37
CA GLN A 29 -5.22 0.37 7.09
C GLN A 29 -5.00 0.19 5.58
N LEU A 30 -4.29 1.14 4.97
CA LEU A 30 -3.96 1.14 3.54
C LEU A 30 -2.59 0.50 3.31
N MET A 31 -2.53 -0.43 2.37
CA MET A 31 -1.36 -1.26 2.11
C MET A 31 -1.13 -1.44 0.62
N HIS A 32 0.13 -1.41 0.22
CA HIS A 32 0.60 -1.87 -1.08
C HIS A 32 1.66 -2.95 -0.87
N CYS A 33 1.41 -4.16 -1.36
CA CYS A 33 2.24 -5.33 -1.09
C CYS A 33 3.67 -5.21 -1.67
N GLY A 34 3.85 -4.40 -2.72
CA GLY A 34 5.15 -4.35 -3.39
C GLY A 34 5.57 -5.74 -3.88
N ARG A 35 6.82 -6.13 -3.61
CA ARG A 35 7.37 -7.44 -3.98
C ARG A 35 6.81 -8.63 -3.18
N ALA A 36 6.08 -8.36 -2.09
CA ALA A 36 5.45 -9.42 -1.29
C ALA A 36 4.10 -9.83 -1.89
N ALA A 37 4.08 -10.23 -3.15
CA ALA A 37 2.89 -10.53 -3.93
C ALA A 37 3.07 -11.76 -4.82
N SER A 38 1.94 -12.32 -5.26
CA SER A 38 1.86 -13.35 -6.29
C SER A 38 0.80 -12.98 -7.32
N ARG A 39 1.10 -13.25 -8.60
CA ARG A 39 0.14 -13.09 -9.71
C ARG A 39 -1.17 -13.84 -9.49
N PHE A 40 -1.15 -14.91 -8.71
CA PHE A 40 -2.33 -15.71 -8.40
C PHE A 40 -3.27 -15.05 -7.37
N ASN A 41 -2.81 -14.02 -6.66
CA ASN A 41 -3.56 -13.29 -5.64
C ASN A 41 -3.97 -11.87 -6.09
N LYS A 42 -3.78 -11.54 -7.38
CA LYS A 42 -4.06 -10.22 -7.97
C LYS A 42 -4.97 -10.32 -9.18
N ALA A 43 -5.47 -9.17 -9.65
CA ALA A 43 -6.10 -9.08 -10.96
C ALA A 43 -5.10 -9.49 -12.06
N VAL A 44 -5.62 -10.05 -13.16
CA VAL A 44 -4.81 -10.66 -14.24
C VAL A 44 -3.75 -9.70 -14.80
N ASP A 45 -4.08 -8.42 -14.91
CA ASP A 45 -3.19 -7.40 -15.49
C ASP A 45 -2.39 -6.62 -14.44
N ALA A 46 -2.49 -6.97 -13.16
CA ALA A 46 -1.77 -6.26 -12.11
C ALA A 46 -0.32 -6.76 -12.02
N GLU A 47 0.63 -5.85 -12.26
CA GLU A 47 2.06 -6.14 -12.11
C GLU A 47 2.49 -6.24 -10.64
N THR A 48 3.53 -7.02 -10.39
CA THR A 48 4.28 -6.95 -9.13
C THR A 48 5.40 -5.93 -9.30
N VAL A 49 5.30 -4.82 -8.57
CA VAL A 49 6.27 -3.73 -8.60
C VAL A 49 6.95 -3.53 -7.25
N ALA A 50 8.16 -2.99 -7.25
CA ALA A 50 8.94 -2.73 -6.04
C ALA A 50 9.90 -1.55 -6.28
N PRO A 51 10.60 -1.05 -5.25
CA PRO A 51 11.65 -0.03 -5.44
C PRO A 51 12.75 -0.48 -6.40
N SER A 52 13.07 -1.77 -6.36
CA SER A 52 14.10 -2.41 -7.18
C SER A 52 13.68 -3.84 -7.55
N ALA A 53 14.22 -4.38 -8.64
CA ALA A 53 13.94 -5.73 -9.12
C ALA A 53 14.64 -6.80 -8.24
N VAL A 54 14.25 -6.87 -6.97
CA VAL A 54 14.78 -7.81 -5.96
C VAL A 54 13.63 -8.65 -5.43
N GLN A 55 13.59 -9.93 -5.78
CA GLN A 55 12.55 -10.86 -5.35
C GLN A 55 12.54 -11.02 -3.82
N ALA A 56 11.34 -11.13 -3.23
CA ALA A 56 11.21 -11.47 -1.82
C ALA A 56 11.61 -12.94 -1.58
N ALA A 57 12.29 -13.19 -0.47
CA ALA A 57 12.58 -14.56 -0.05
C ALA A 57 11.34 -15.20 0.60
N GLY A 58 11.22 -16.52 0.49
CA GLY A 58 10.13 -17.28 1.07
C GLY A 58 9.00 -17.55 0.08
N ARG A 59 7.85 -17.96 0.61
CA ARG A 59 6.69 -18.41 -0.18
C ARG A 59 5.40 -17.78 0.34
N ILE A 60 4.43 -17.64 -0.55
CA ILE A 60 3.11 -17.11 -0.27
C ILE A 60 2.03 -18.14 -0.63
N PHE A 61 0.99 -18.26 0.20
CA PHE A 61 -0.16 -19.09 -0.12
C PHE A 61 -1.06 -18.41 -1.15
N THR A 62 -1.54 -19.20 -2.11
CA THR A 62 -2.49 -18.79 -3.13
C THR A 62 -3.62 -19.80 -3.23
N ASP A 63 -4.86 -19.33 -3.35
CA ASP A 63 -6.02 -20.23 -3.47
C ASP A 63 -5.97 -21.07 -4.76
N ALA A 64 -5.43 -20.50 -5.84
CA ALA A 64 -5.39 -21.14 -7.13
C ALA A 64 -4.27 -22.20 -7.28
N ALA A 65 -3.14 -22.04 -6.56
CA ALA A 65 -1.94 -22.87 -6.79
C ALA A 65 -1.20 -23.30 -5.49
N GLY A 66 -1.82 -23.08 -4.31
CA GLY A 66 -1.20 -23.39 -3.02
C GLY A 66 0.03 -22.53 -2.73
N MET A 67 1.02 -23.10 -2.05
CA MET A 67 2.27 -22.38 -1.71
C MET A 67 3.11 -22.13 -2.96
N GLN A 68 3.36 -20.86 -3.28
CA GLN A 68 4.17 -20.40 -4.41
C GLN A 68 5.31 -19.50 -3.93
N ASP A 69 6.38 -19.42 -4.71
CA ASP A 69 7.37 -18.36 -4.52
C ASP A 69 6.73 -16.99 -4.82
N PHE A 70 7.24 -15.94 -4.19
CA PHE A 70 6.85 -14.58 -4.56
C PHE A 70 7.20 -14.28 -6.02
N ASP A 71 6.40 -13.45 -6.69
CA ASP A 71 6.73 -12.99 -8.03
C ASP A 71 8.07 -12.26 -8.06
N PHE A 72 8.78 -12.33 -9.17
CA PHE A 72 9.92 -11.44 -9.42
C PHE A 72 9.36 -10.03 -9.76
N PRO A 73 9.66 -9.00 -8.95
CA PRO A 73 9.08 -7.69 -9.16
C PRO A 73 9.79 -6.93 -10.27
N ARG A 74 9.04 -6.08 -10.97
CA ARG A 74 9.63 -5.02 -11.79
C ARG A 74 9.99 -3.81 -10.92
N ALA A 75 11.14 -3.22 -11.15
CA ALA A 75 11.51 -1.95 -10.50
C ALA A 75 10.60 -0.82 -11.01
N LEU A 76 10.06 -0.02 -10.09
CA LEU A 76 9.39 1.23 -10.44
C LEU A 76 10.38 2.20 -11.07
N SER A 77 10.04 2.76 -12.21
CA SER A 77 10.76 3.90 -12.76
C SER A 77 10.55 5.15 -11.90
N LEU A 78 11.45 6.12 -12.01
CA LEU A 78 11.32 7.39 -11.27
C LEU A 78 10.00 8.11 -11.60
N GLY A 79 9.55 8.03 -12.84
CA GLY A 79 8.32 8.68 -13.31
C GLY A 79 7.04 7.98 -12.86
N GLU A 80 7.07 6.70 -12.45
CA GLU A 80 5.91 5.96 -11.95
C GLU A 80 5.63 6.20 -10.46
N ILE A 81 6.65 6.54 -9.68
CA ILE A 81 6.53 6.70 -8.23
C ILE A 81 5.44 7.72 -7.84
N PRO A 82 5.34 8.91 -8.47
CA PRO A 82 4.24 9.84 -8.17
C PRO A 82 2.85 9.25 -8.42
N GLY A 83 2.71 8.37 -9.42
CA GLY A 83 1.45 7.65 -9.68
C GLY A 83 1.07 6.75 -8.51
N VAL A 84 2.01 5.95 -8.00
CA VAL A 84 1.80 5.08 -6.83
C VAL A 84 1.45 5.89 -5.57
N ILE A 85 2.09 7.05 -5.36
CA ILE A 85 1.74 7.97 -4.28
C ILE A 85 0.29 8.46 -4.45
N GLY A 86 -0.11 8.80 -5.68
CA GLY A 86 -1.49 9.18 -6.02
C GLY A 86 -2.53 8.08 -5.75
N GLU A 87 -2.15 6.81 -5.88
CA GLU A 87 -3.01 5.67 -5.52
C GLU A 87 -3.34 5.64 -4.03
N TYR A 88 -2.38 5.94 -3.15
CA TYR A 88 -2.62 6.07 -1.70
C TYR A 88 -3.56 7.25 -1.39
N ALA A 89 -3.39 8.39 -2.05
CA ALA A 89 -4.31 9.52 -1.90
C ALA A 89 -5.74 9.14 -2.34
N THR A 90 -5.86 8.44 -3.46
CA THR A 90 -7.16 7.96 -3.96
C THR A 90 -7.80 6.94 -3.01
N ALA A 91 -7.01 5.97 -2.51
CA ALA A 91 -7.49 5.01 -1.52
C ALA A 91 -7.93 5.70 -0.22
N THR A 92 -7.24 6.76 0.19
CA THR A 92 -7.63 7.58 1.35
C THR A 92 -8.99 8.25 1.14
N ARG A 93 -9.21 8.90 -0.02
CA ARG A 93 -10.54 9.47 -0.36
C ARG A 93 -11.63 8.41 -0.33
N SER A 94 -11.40 7.28 -0.96
CA SER A 94 -12.33 6.15 -1.01
C SER A 94 -12.67 5.61 0.39
N ALA A 95 -11.68 5.52 1.29
CA ALA A 95 -11.89 5.09 2.66
C ALA A 95 -12.78 6.08 3.44
N LEU A 96 -12.51 7.38 3.31
CA LEU A 96 -13.33 8.41 3.94
C LEU A 96 -14.76 8.44 3.37
N GLU A 97 -14.90 8.26 2.04
CA GLU A 97 -16.20 8.14 1.39
C GLU A 97 -16.97 6.90 1.87
N ALA A 98 -16.27 5.80 2.14
CA ALA A 98 -16.85 4.60 2.74
C ALA A 98 -17.21 4.76 4.22
N GLY A 99 -16.96 5.91 4.85
CA GLY A 99 -17.32 6.19 6.23
C GLY A 99 -16.26 5.87 7.28
N PHE A 100 -15.04 5.50 6.91
CA PHE A 100 -13.97 5.31 7.89
C PHE A 100 -13.63 6.62 8.61
N ASP A 101 -13.41 6.56 9.92
CA ASP A 101 -13.07 7.72 10.77
C ASP A 101 -11.68 8.28 10.48
N GLY A 102 -10.80 7.48 9.89
CA GLY A 102 -9.46 7.85 9.48
C GLY A 102 -8.79 6.72 8.70
N VAL A 103 -7.53 6.91 8.36
CA VAL A 103 -6.72 5.91 7.66
C VAL A 103 -5.38 5.70 8.36
N GLU A 104 -4.79 4.54 8.17
CA GLU A 104 -3.45 4.20 8.64
C GLU A 104 -2.59 3.74 7.48
N LEU A 105 -1.39 4.31 7.32
CA LEU A 105 -0.41 3.82 6.36
C LEU A 105 0.33 2.61 6.94
N HIS A 106 0.29 1.49 6.25
CA HIS A 106 1.02 0.29 6.64
C HIS A 106 2.48 0.34 6.14
N CYS A 107 3.43 0.64 7.04
CA CYS A 107 4.86 0.79 6.74
C CYS A 107 5.74 -0.34 7.26
N THR A 108 5.16 -1.46 7.70
CA THR A 108 5.91 -2.59 8.28
C THR A 108 5.74 -3.86 7.45
N SER A 109 6.18 -5.01 7.99
CA SER A 109 5.96 -6.35 7.46
C SER A 109 6.53 -6.60 6.04
N GLY A 110 7.47 -5.78 5.58
CA GLY A 110 8.10 -5.96 4.28
C GLY A 110 7.26 -5.49 3.09
N TYR A 111 6.24 -4.64 3.31
CA TYR A 111 5.43 -4.05 2.25
C TYR A 111 6.08 -2.81 1.62
N LEU A 112 5.46 -2.25 0.59
CA LEU A 112 6.12 -1.28 -0.30
C LEU A 112 6.81 -0.11 0.40
N PRO A 113 6.22 0.59 1.40
CA PRO A 113 6.93 1.66 2.10
C PRO A 113 8.20 1.15 2.81
N MET A 114 8.11 0.00 3.49
CA MET A 114 9.27 -0.62 4.14
C MET A 114 10.32 -1.08 3.11
N GLN A 115 9.88 -1.54 1.93
CA GLN A 115 10.79 -1.94 0.86
C GLN A 115 11.64 -0.75 0.36
N PHE A 116 11.07 0.46 0.31
CA PHE A 116 11.83 1.68 0.00
C PHE A 116 12.84 2.01 1.11
N MET A 117 12.49 1.82 2.37
CA MET A 117 13.37 2.14 3.51
C MET A 117 14.52 1.14 3.70
N ALA A 118 14.31 -0.13 3.37
CA ALA A 118 15.27 -1.21 3.64
C ALA A 118 16.33 -1.34 2.55
N THR A 119 17.61 -1.46 2.95
CA THR A 119 18.75 -1.56 2.02
C THR A 119 18.82 -2.88 1.24
N ASN A 120 18.19 -3.94 1.75
CA ASN A 120 18.16 -5.24 1.09
C ASN A 120 17.07 -5.38 0.01
N SER A 121 16.18 -4.41 -0.10
CA SER A 121 15.10 -4.36 -1.11
C SER A 121 15.16 -3.12 -1.98
N ASN A 122 15.88 -2.08 -1.55
CA ASN A 122 16.07 -0.84 -2.28
C ASN A 122 17.55 -0.64 -2.61
N VAL A 123 17.91 -0.98 -3.83
CA VAL A 123 19.26 -0.77 -4.40
C VAL A 123 19.28 0.38 -5.42
N ARG A 124 18.31 1.29 -5.34
CA ARG A 124 18.23 2.48 -6.20
C ARG A 124 19.39 3.44 -5.94
N THR A 125 19.77 4.15 -6.99
CA THR A 125 20.83 5.18 -6.95
C THR A 125 20.28 6.59 -7.21
N ASP A 126 18.97 6.74 -7.35
CA ASP A 126 18.28 8.01 -7.51
C ASP A 126 17.82 8.61 -6.17
N VAL A 127 16.97 9.64 -6.23
CA VAL A 127 16.46 10.37 -5.06
C VAL A 127 15.60 9.55 -4.09
N TYR A 128 15.25 8.32 -4.42
CA TYR A 128 14.52 7.37 -3.57
C TYR A 128 15.41 6.23 -3.05
N GLY A 129 16.72 6.25 -3.28
CA GLY A 129 17.68 5.21 -2.87
C GLY A 129 18.96 5.76 -2.23
N GLY A 130 19.82 4.85 -1.75
CA GLY A 130 21.08 5.22 -1.13
C GLY A 130 20.95 5.70 0.32
N PRO A 131 21.24 6.96 0.67
CA PRO A 131 21.21 7.45 2.05
C PRO A 131 19.79 7.46 2.65
N VAL A 132 19.73 7.44 3.98
CA VAL A 132 18.45 7.37 4.73
C VAL A 132 17.44 8.44 4.28
N PRO A 133 17.79 9.72 4.12
CA PRO A 133 16.82 10.72 3.67
C PRO A 133 16.13 10.38 2.34
N ASN A 134 16.84 9.75 1.42
CA ASN A 134 16.29 9.32 0.15
C ASN A 134 15.37 8.10 0.31
N ARG A 135 15.77 7.12 1.12
CA ARG A 135 14.99 5.90 1.31
C ARG A 135 13.67 6.13 2.06
N VAL A 136 13.61 7.12 2.95
CA VAL A 136 12.37 7.48 3.65
C VAL A 136 11.47 8.42 2.84
N ARG A 137 11.98 9.02 1.77
CA ARG A 137 11.27 9.99 0.93
C ARG A 137 9.91 9.49 0.45
N PHE A 138 9.86 8.29 -0.13
CA PHE A 138 8.60 7.69 -0.61
C PHE A 138 7.54 7.64 0.50
N THR A 139 7.91 7.17 1.69
CA THR A 139 7.00 7.07 2.83
C THR A 139 6.49 8.44 3.27
N ILE A 140 7.36 9.44 3.31
CA ILE A 140 6.99 10.82 3.66
C ILE A 140 6.02 11.39 2.63
N GLU A 141 6.31 11.28 1.34
CA GLU A 141 5.46 11.78 0.26
C GLU A 141 4.08 11.09 0.24
N VAL A 142 4.02 9.78 0.53
CA VAL A 142 2.75 9.06 0.71
C VAL A 142 1.96 9.63 1.90
N LEU A 143 2.61 9.83 3.06
CA LEU A 143 1.94 10.41 4.24
C LEU A 143 1.43 11.82 3.97
N GLU A 144 2.20 12.66 3.28
CA GLU A 144 1.79 14.00 2.87
C GLU A 144 0.54 13.95 1.98
N ALA A 145 0.54 13.08 0.96
CA ALA A 145 -0.59 12.89 0.07
C ALA A 145 -1.85 12.38 0.79
N MET A 146 -1.71 11.40 1.68
CA MET A 146 -2.81 10.89 2.51
C MET A 146 -3.33 11.95 3.48
N THR A 147 -2.43 12.73 4.10
CA THR A 147 -2.79 13.78 5.07
C THR A 147 -3.56 14.92 4.42
N ALA A 148 -3.20 15.29 3.19
CA ALA A 148 -3.94 16.29 2.40
C ALA A 148 -5.40 15.89 2.18
N GLU A 149 -5.66 14.59 1.92
CA GLU A 149 -7.01 14.07 1.73
C GLU A 149 -7.78 13.89 3.06
N ALA A 150 -7.13 13.35 4.09
CA ALA A 150 -7.76 13.00 5.35
C ALA A 150 -7.78 14.14 6.39
N ARG A 151 -7.29 15.32 6.04
CA ARG A 151 -7.25 16.51 6.94
C ARG A 151 -6.66 16.17 8.32
N GLY A 152 -5.54 15.48 8.35
CA GLY A 152 -4.81 15.10 9.56
C GLY A 152 -5.30 13.82 10.27
N ARG A 153 -6.31 13.12 9.74
CA ARG A 153 -6.78 11.83 10.30
C ARG A 153 -6.02 10.64 9.72
N VAL A 154 -4.69 10.70 9.81
CA VAL A 154 -3.77 9.68 9.28
C VAL A 154 -2.89 9.17 10.41
N GLY A 155 -2.89 7.85 10.60
CA GLY A 155 -1.92 7.12 11.40
C GLY A 155 -0.86 6.46 10.53
N MET A 156 0.23 6.02 11.15
CA MET A 156 1.25 5.21 10.50
C MET A 156 1.66 4.06 11.42
N ARG A 157 1.68 2.85 10.87
CA ARG A 157 2.21 1.66 11.55
C ARG A 157 3.64 1.39 11.07
N ILE A 158 4.60 1.45 11.98
CA ILE A 158 6.03 1.16 11.81
C ILE A 158 6.51 0.07 12.78
#